data_c524efc85aae13c0428fc08d0b0f78d7
#
_entry.id   c524efc85aae13c0428fc08d0b0f78d7
#
_cell.length_a   1.000
_cell.length_b   1.000
_cell.length_c   1.000
_cell.angle_alpha   90.00
_cell.angle_beta   90.00
_cell.angle_gamma   90.00
#
_symmetry.space_group_name_H-M   'P 1'
#
loop_
_entity.id
_entity.type
_entity.pdbx_description
1 polymer ?
#
loop_
_entity_poly.entity_id
_entity_poly.type
_entity_poly.pdbx_seq_one_letter_code
_entity_poly.pdbx_strand_id
1 'polypeptide(L)'
;MAELCALLSAIGDIPLKQALAITGSVNQHGEVQAIGGVNEKIEGFFEICQARGLTGEEGVIIPQANRKHLMLNKAVRAAVARGDFRVHAVAHVDQALELLTGQAAGQPDQDGIYPADSINGQIQKRLATFFAVRQQLNRNRGEDND
;
A
#
# COMPACT_ATOMS: atom_id res chain seq x y z
N MET A 1 4.18 -0.97 6.79
CA MET A 1 3.25 -1.13 5.64
C MET A 1 3.31 0.06 4.68
N ALA A 2 3.25 1.30 5.14
CA ALA A 2 3.33 2.49 4.26
C ALA A 2 4.60 2.52 3.39
N GLU A 3 5.76 2.32 4.00
CA GLU A 3 7.06 2.27 3.31
C GLU A 3 7.10 1.18 2.23
N LEU A 4 6.56 0.00 2.54
CA LEU A 4 6.50 -1.10 1.56
C LEU A 4 5.60 -0.73 0.38
N CYS A 5 4.41 -0.18 0.62
CA CYS A 5 3.52 0.24 -0.47
C CYS A 5 4.15 1.35 -1.33
N ALA A 6 4.84 2.31 -0.72
CA ALA A 6 5.56 3.36 -1.45
C ALA A 6 6.71 2.79 -2.29
N LEU A 7 7.48 1.84 -1.74
CA LEU A 7 8.56 1.17 -2.46
C LEU A 7 8.03 0.36 -3.65
N LEU A 8 6.98 -0.43 -3.46
CA LEU A 8 6.38 -1.23 -4.53
C LEU A 8 5.77 -0.35 -5.63
N SER A 9 5.10 0.76 -5.24
CA SER A 9 4.64 1.78 -6.17
C SER A 9 5.78 2.36 -7.03
N ALA A 10 6.88 2.73 -6.40
CA ALA A 10 8.05 3.27 -7.08
C ALA A 10 8.72 2.25 -8.03
N ILE A 11 8.84 0.98 -7.60
CA ILE A 11 9.38 -0.09 -8.45
C ILE A 11 8.49 -0.35 -9.65
N GLY A 12 7.18 -0.48 -9.44
CA GLY A 12 6.21 -0.79 -10.48
C GLY A 12 5.83 0.40 -11.36
N ASP A 13 6.22 1.62 -10.98
CA ASP A 13 5.78 2.87 -11.60
C ASP A 13 4.23 3.00 -11.59
N ILE A 14 3.63 2.65 -10.44
CA ILE A 14 2.18 2.60 -10.26
C ILE A 14 1.75 3.73 -9.32
N PRO A 15 0.93 4.69 -9.76
CA PRO A 15 0.51 5.82 -8.92
C PRO A 15 -0.42 5.37 -7.80
N LEU A 16 -0.29 6.02 -6.64
CA LEU A 16 -1.13 5.79 -5.46
C LEU A 16 -2.14 6.91 -5.27
N LYS A 17 -3.34 6.57 -4.84
CA LYS A 17 -4.38 7.53 -4.44
C LYS A 17 -3.91 8.35 -3.23
N GLN A 18 -3.88 9.66 -3.37
CA GLN A 18 -3.36 10.58 -2.35
C GLN A 18 -4.39 10.92 -1.25
N ALA A 19 -5.66 10.56 -1.45
CA ALA A 19 -6.72 10.73 -0.46
C ALA A 19 -6.69 9.67 0.66
N LEU A 20 -5.91 8.60 0.51
CA LEU A 20 -5.82 7.51 1.48
C LEU A 20 -4.51 7.57 2.27
N ALA A 21 -4.64 7.66 3.60
CA ALA A 21 -3.53 7.40 4.51
C ALA A 21 -3.44 5.90 4.82
N ILE A 22 -2.26 5.42 5.19
CA ILE A 22 -2.03 4.02 5.51
C ILE A 22 -1.15 3.88 6.75
N THR A 23 -1.51 2.99 7.66
CA THR A 23 -0.72 2.65 8.83
C THR A 23 -0.81 1.16 9.13
N GLY A 24 0.28 0.58 9.62
CA GLY A 24 0.35 -0.85 9.94
C GLY A 24 1.80 -1.34 9.92
N SER A 25 2.03 -2.48 10.56
CA SER A 25 3.23 -3.28 10.37
C SER A 25 2.96 -4.40 9.38
N VAL A 26 3.98 -4.93 8.75
CA VAL A 26 3.88 -6.05 7.80
C VAL A 26 5.08 -6.97 7.99
N ASN A 27 4.84 -8.28 7.98
CA ASN A 27 5.90 -9.28 8.03
C ASN A 27 6.39 -9.66 6.62
N GLN A 28 7.40 -10.56 6.55
CA GLN A 28 8.00 -11.00 5.28
C GLN A 28 7.05 -11.79 4.37
N HIS A 29 5.89 -12.20 4.87
CA HIS A 29 4.87 -12.92 4.09
C HIS A 29 3.76 -11.99 3.57
N GLY A 30 3.88 -10.66 3.80
CA GLY A 30 2.87 -9.69 3.40
C GLY A 30 1.68 -9.59 4.36
N GLU A 31 1.70 -10.32 5.48
CA GLU A 31 0.63 -10.28 6.49
C GLU A 31 0.71 -8.99 7.30
N VAL A 32 -0.41 -8.32 7.41
CA VAL A 32 -0.52 -7.03 8.11
C VAL A 32 -0.74 -7.26 9.60
N GLN A 33 0.12 -6.66 10.41
CA GLN A 33 0.15 -6.82 11.87
C GLN A 33 -0.41 -5.60 12.59
N ALA A 34 -1.00 -5.83 13.78
CA ALA A 34 -1.52 -4.78 14.64
C ALA A 34 -0.44 -3.78 15.08
N ILE A 35 -0.88 -2.55 15.29
CA ILE A 35 -0.03 -1.45 15.78
C ILE A 35 -0.67 -0.74 16.97
N GLY A 36 0.14 0.02 17.71
CA GLY A 36 -0.35 0.96 18.72
C GLY A 36 -0.79 2.30 18.13
N GLY A 37 -1.62 3.05 18.86
CA GLY A 37 -2.02 4.40 18.49
C GLY A 37 -2.89 4.49 17.23
N VAL A 38 -3.67 3.46 16.93
CA VAL A 38 -4.48 3.45 15.70
C VAL A 38 -5.59 4.50 15.72
N ASN A 39 -6.21 4.75 16.88
CA ASN A 39 -7.27 5.74 17.00
C ASN A 39 -6.73 7.16 16.76
N GLU A 40 -5.63 7.50 17.42
CA GLU A 40 -4.95 8.80 17.30
C GLU A 40 -4.49 9.07 15.86
N LYS A 41 -4.01 8.05 15.16
CA LYS A 41 -3.60 8.17 13.76
C LYS A 41 -4.79 8.42 12.82
N ILE A 42 -5.91 7.73 13.04
CA ILE A 42 -7.13 7.94 12.26
C ILE A 42 -7.68 9.35 12.52
N GLU A 43 -7.79 9.73 13.79
CA GLU A 43 -8.35 11.02 14.21
C GLU A 43 -7.49 12.19 13.70
N GLY A 44 -6.17 12.11 13.86
CA GLY A 44 -5.26 13.14 13.38
C GLY A 44 -5.30 13.33 11.86
N PHE A 45 -5.36 12.23 11.08
CA PHE A 45 -5.52 12.35 9.64
C PHE A 45 -6.89 12.93 9.25
N PHE A 46 -7.95 12.49 9.92
CA PHE A 46 -9.30 13.03 9.71
C PHE A 46 -9.37 14.53 9.98
N GLU A 47 -8.75 15.02 11.07
CA GLU A 47 -8.73 16.45 11.39
C GLU A 47 -8.06 17.28 10.29
N ILE A 48 -6.95 16.77 9.72
CA ILE A 48 -6.28 17.43 8.59
C ILE A 48 -7.20 17.46 7.35
N CYS A 49 -7.84 16.34 7.02
CA CYS A 49 -8.75 16.25 5.88
C CYS A 49 -9.97 17.16 6.07
N GLN A 50 -10.54 17.17 7.29
CA GLN A 50 -11.66 18.03 7.62
C GLN A 50 -11.32 19.53 7.48
N ALA A 51 -10.13 19.94 7.93
CA ALA A 51 -9.66 21.32 7.80
C ALA A 51 -9.47 21.75 6.33
N ARG A 52 -9.16 20.79 5.45
CA ARG A 52 -9.00 21.03 3.99
C ARG A 52 -10.31 20.92 3.21
N GLY A 53 -11.36 20.43 3.83
CA GLY A 53 -12.64 20.10 3.20
C GLY A 53 -12.66 18.65 2.69
N LEU A 54 -13.54 17.84 3.26
CA LEU A 54 -13.72 16.44 2.85
C LEU A 54 -14.38 16.38 1.47
N THR A 55 -13.86 15.51 0.60
CA THR A 55 -14.40 15.25 -0.75
C THR A 55 -15.20 13.96 -0.82
N GLY A 56 -15.11 13.11 0.24
CA GLY A 56 -15.67 11.76 0.30
C GLY A 56 -14.75 10.67 -0.24
N GLU A 57 -13.56 11.05 -0.69
CA GLU A 57 -12.52 10.10 -1.12
C GLU A 57 -11.52 9.77 -0.02
N GLU A 58 -11.49 10.58 1.05
CA GLU A 58 -10.51 10.46 2.12
C GLU A 58 -10.79 9.25 3.01
N GLY A 59 -9.71 8.61 3.45
CA GLY A 59 -9.80 7.46 4.34
C GLY A 59 -8.46 7.01 4.88
N VAL A 60 -8.52 6.05 5.80
CA VAL A 60 -7.34 5.43 6.40
C VAL A 60 -7.39 3.91 6.22
N ILE A 61 -6.28 3.34 5.78
CA ILE A 61 -6.08 1.88 5.72
C ILE A 61 -5.36 1.45 7.00
N ILE A 62 -5.95 0.50 7.72
CA ILE A 62 -5.47 0.01 9.02
C ILE A 62 -5.36 -1.52 9.03
N PRO A 63 -4.59 -2.11 9.96
CA PRO A 63 -4.59 -3.55 10.15
C PRO A 63 -5.96 -4.09 10.57
N GLN A 64 -6.40 -5.20 9.96
CA GLN A 64 -7.62 -5.92 10.33
C GLN A 64 -7.65 -6.26 11.83
N ALA A 65 -6.51 -6.62 12.42
CA ALA A 65 -6.38 -6.95 13.82
C ALA A 65 -6.68 -5.77 14.77
N ASN A 66 -6.54 -4.52 14.31
CA ASN A 66 -6.90 -3.32 15.08
C ASN A 66 -8.40 -2.99 15.07
N ARG A 67 -9.19 -3.57 14.16
CA ARG A 67 -10.62 -3.26 14.00
C ARG A 67 -11.40 -3.36 15.31
N LYS A 68 -11.12 -4.38 16.11
CA LYS A 68 -11.79 -4.61 17.41
C LYS A 68 -11.41 -3.60 18.50
N HIS A 69 -10.37 -2.81 18.28
CA HIS A 69 -9.85 -1.82 19.23
C HIS A 69 -10.20 -0.37 18.83
N LEU A 70 -11.03 -0.19 17.79
CA LEU A 70 -11.43 1.14 17.37
C LEU A 70 -12.37 1.80 18.37
N MET A 71 -11.94 2.96 18.87
CA MET A 71 -12.69 3.82 19.80
C MET A 71 -12.66 5.27 19.29
N LEU A 72 -13.13 5.45 18.05
CA LEU A 72 -13.08 6.75 17.35
C LEU A 72 -14.05 7.75 17.95
N ASN A 73 -13.67 9.03 17.96
CA ASN A 73 -14.48 10.14 18.44
C ASN A 73 -15.77 10.32 17.61
N LYS A 74 -16.69 11.15 18.15
CA LYS A 74 -18.01 11.35 17.54
C LYS A 74 -17.93 11.95 16.14
N ALA A 75 -16.98 12.85 15.87
CA ALA A 75 -16.84 13.52 14.58
C ALA A 75 -16.44 12.53 13.47
N VAL A 76 -15.44 11.70 13.73
CA VAL A 76 -15.00 10.65 12.78
C VAL A 76 -16.13 9.66 12.51
N ARG A 77 -16.80 9.17 13.59
CA ARG A 77 -17.92 8.23 13.43
C ARG A 77 -19.07 8.80 12.60
N ALA A 78 -19.40 10.08 12.82
CA ALA A 78 -20.43 10.76 12.05
C ALA A 78 -20.05 10.91 10.57
N ALA A 79 -18.80 11.26 10.27
CA ALA A 79 -18.30 11.37 8.89
C ALA A 79 -18.30 9.99 8.19
N VAL A 80 -17.88 8.93 8.89
CA VAL A 80 -17.93 7.57 8.33
C VAL A 80 -19.38 7.15 8.06
N ALA A 81 -20.32 7.45 8.96
CA ALA A 81 -21.73 7.13 8.78
C ALA A 81 -22.38 7.85 7.58
N ARG A 82 -21.92 9.05 7.23
CA ARG A 82 -22.35 9.79 6.04
C ARG A 82 -21.63 9.40 4.76
N GLY A 83 -20.56 8.61 4.84
CA GLY A 83 -19.72 8.25 3.70
C GLY A 83 -18.67 9.32 3.31
N ASP A 84 -18.51 10.37 4.12
CA ASP A 84 -17.55 11.47 3.89
C ASP A 84 -16.11 11.06 4.20
N PHE A 85 -15.91 9.99 4.97
CA PHE A 85 -14.60 9.46 5.36
C PHE A 85 -14.67 7.93 5.48
N ARG A 86 -13.57 7.23 5.18
CA ARG A 86 -13.54 5.76 5.17
C ARG A 86 -12.44 5.20 6.05
N VAL A 87 -12.72 4.07 6.68
CA VAL A 87 -11.73 3.28 7.41
C VAL A 87 -11.71 1.87 6.81
N HIS A 88 -10.61 1.54 6.15
CA HIS A 88 -10.41 0.25 5.49
C HIS A 88 -9.54 -0.65 6.36
N ALA A 89 -9.98 -1.86 6.63
CA ALA A 89 -9.23 -2.84 7.40
C ALA A 89 -8.70 -3.94 6.47
N VAL A 90 -7.38 -4.17 6.50
CA VAL A 90 -6.69 -5.12 5.62
C VAL A 90 -5.87 -6.13 6.43
N ALA A 91 -5.81 -7.37 5.95
CA ALA A 91 -5.05 -8.47 6.53
C ALA A 91 -3.76 -8.75 5.76
N HIS A 92 -3.67 -8.34 4.49
CA HIS A 92 -2.52 -8.55 3.62
C HIS A 92 -2.16 -7.27 2.87
N VAL A 93 -0.88 -7.09 2.54
CA VAL A 93 -0.39 -5.91 1.84
C VAL A 93 -1.00 -5.75 0.45
N ASP A 94 -1.32 -6.84 -0.23
CA ASP A 94 -2.00 -6.80 -1.54
C ASP A 94 -3.34 -6.06 -1.47
N GLN A 95 -4.13 -6.29 -0.42
CA GLN A 95 -5.39 -5.59 -0.22
C GLN A 95 -5.19 -4.07 -0.04
N ALA A 96 -4.09 -3.68 0.62
CA ALA A 96 -3.73 -2.27 0.76
C ALA A 96 -3.34 -1.66 -0.59
N LEU A 97 -2.55 -2.36 -1.39
CA LEU A 97 -2.17 -1.93 -2.74
C LEU A 97 -3.39 -1.80 -3.66
N GLU A 98 -4.32 -2.75 -3.62
CA GLU A 98 -5.57 -2.68 -4.39
C GLU A 98 -6.40 -1.44 -4.04
N LEU A 99 -6.52 -1.11 -2.76
CA LEU A 99 -7.20 0.11 -2.31
C LEU A 99 -6.49 1.38 -2.79
N LEU A 100 -5.16 1.41 -2.67
CA LEU A 100 -4.32 2.55 -3.00
C LEU A 100 -4.23 2.81 -4.52
N THR A 101 -4.31 1.77 -5.35
CA THR A 101 -4.14 1.89 -6.80
C THR A 101 -5.46 1.79 -7.57
N GLY A 102 -6.39 1.00 -7.05
CA GLY A 102 -7.62 0.59 -7.76
C GLY A 102 -7.38 -0.53 -8.77
N GLN A 103 -6.20 -1.19 -8.76
CA GLN A 103 -5.84 -2.31 -9.62
C GLN A 103 -5.79 -3.61 -8.80
N ALA A 104 -5.98 -4.76 -9.45
CA ALA A 104 -5.82 -6.06 -8.81
C ALA A 104 -4.35 -6.35 -8.49
N ALA A 105 -4.08 -6.86 -7.29
CA ALA A 105 -2.73 -7.27 -6.90
C ALA A 105 -2.20 -8.42 -7.77
N GLY A 106 -3.08 -9.37 -8.10
CA GLY A 106 -2.73 -10.58 -8.83
C GLY A 106 -2.22 -11.69 -7.91
N GLN A 107 -2.47 -12.93 -8.32
CA GLN A 107 -1.95 -14.12 -7.65
C GLN A 107 -1.00 -14.85 -8.62
N PRO A 108 0.11 -15.40 -8.14
CA PRO A 108 1.03 -16.13 -9.00
C PRO A 108 0.41 -17.45 -9.46
N ASP A 109 0.82 -17.91 -10.64
CA ASP A 109 0.54 -19.27 -11.11
C ASP A 109 1.48 -20.31 -10.44
N GLN A 110 1.43 -21.56 -10.93
CA GLN A 110 2.25 -22.68 -10.40
C GLN A 110 3.76 -22.45 -10.59
N ASP A 111 4.14 -21.63 -11.56
CA ASP A 111 5.54 -21.28 -11.86
C ASP A 111 5.97 -19.98 -11.16
N GLY A 112 5.11 -19.39 -10.32
CA GLY A 112 5.37 -18.15 -9.59
C GLY A 112 5.26 -16.89 -10.45
N ILE A 113 4.59 -16.97 -11.61
CA ILE A 113 4.42 -15.84 -12.53
C ILE A 113 3.06 -15.17 -12.26
N TYR A 114 3.10 -13.86 -12.06
CA TYR A 114 1.90 -13.05 -11.86
C TYR A 114 1.28 -12.61 -13.19
N PRO A 115 -0.06 -12.40 -13.25
CA PRO A 115 -0.70 -11.80 -14.42
C PRO A 115 -0.05 -10.46 -14.79
N ALA A 116 0.26 -10.27 -16.07
CA ALA A 116 1.07 -9.15 -16.53
C ALA A 116 0.44 -7.75 -16.29
N ASP A 117 -0.89 -7.70 -16.21
CA ASP A 117 -1.71 -6.51 -15.95
C ASP A 117 -1.97 -6.25 -14.46
N SER A 118 -1.53 -7.16 -13.58
CA SER A 118 -1.64 -7.00 -12.13
C SER A 118 -0.50 -6.15 -11.56
N ILE A 119 -0.69 -5.62 -10.33
CA ILE A 119 0.32 -4.87 -9.59
C ILE A 119 1.59 -5.71 -9.43
N ASN A 120 1.46 -6.93 -8.92
CA ASN A 120 2.59 -7.83 -8.67
C ASN A 120 3.27 -8.25 -9.99
N GLY A 121 2.53 -8.42 -11.09
CA GLY A 121 3.08 -8.71 -12.42
C GLY A 121 3.93 -7.55 -12.97
N GLN A 122 3.45 -6.32 -12.83
CA GLN A 122 4.21 -5.12 -13.23
C GLN A 122 5.49 -4.98 -12.42
N ILE A 123 5.43 -5.19 -11.09
CA ILE A 123 6.60 -5.17 -10.20
C ILE A 123 7.59 -6.28 -10.58
N GLN A 124 7.14 -7.51 -10.78
CA GLN A 124 7.96 -8.66 -11.18
C GLN A 124 8.71 -8.38 -12.49
N LYS A 125 8.01 -7.85 -13.49
CA LYS A 125 8.62 -7.44 -14.78
C LYS A 125 9.68 -6.36 -14.59
N ARG A 126 9.42 -5.37 -13.74
CA ARG A 126 10.36 -4.27 -13.48
C ARG A 126 11.62 -4.76 -12.77
N LEU A 127 11.49 -5.64 -11.79
CA LEU A 127 12.61 -6.26 -11.11
C LEU A 127 13.48 -7.11 -12.05
N ALA A 128 12.88 -7.86 -12.97
CA ALA A 128 13.59 -8.58 -14.01
C ALA A 128 14.38 -7.64 -14.92
N THR A 129 13.82 -6.47 -15.28
CA THR A 129 14.51 -5.44 -16.05
C THR A 129 15.72 -4.89 -15.29
N PHE A 130 15.58 -4.57 -13.99
CA PHE A 130 16.70 -4.10 -13.17
C PHE A 130 17.82 -5.14 -13.08
N PHE A 131 17.47 -6.41 -12.95
CA PHE A 131 18.43 -7.50 -12.95
C PHE A 131 19.21 -7.61 -14.28
N ALA A 132 18.52 -7.51 -15.41
CA ALA A 132 19.15 -7.53 -16.73
C ALA A 132 20.13 -6.37 -16.93
N VAL A 133 19.74 -5.15 -16.56
CA VAL A 133 20.63 -3.96 -16.62
C VAL A 133 21.86 -4.16 -15.73
N ARG A 134 21.70 -4.66 -14.53
CA ARG A 134 22.82 -4.95 -13.62
C ARG A 134 23.80 -5.97 -14.23
N GLN A 135 23.30 -7.02 -14.88
CA GLN A 135 24.15 -8.02 -15.53
C GLN A 135 24.96 -7.40 -16.67
N GLN A 136 24.36 -6.54 -17.51
CA GLN A 136 25.06 -5.84 -18.58
C GLN A 136 26.19 -4.96 -18.05
N LEU A 137 25.92 -4.18 -16.99
CA LEU A 137 26.93 -3.33 -16.36
C LEU A 137 28.11 -4.13 -15.80
N ASN A 138 27.86 -5.32 -15.25
CA ASN A 138 28.93 -6.17 -14.72
C ASN A 138 29.79 -6.79 -15.85
N ARG A 139 29.20 -7.13 -17.01
CA ARG A 139 29.94 -7.63 -18.18
C ARG A 139 30.87 -6.56 -18.73
N ASN A 140 30.36 -5.35 -18.94
CA ASN A 140 31.16 -4.23 -19.47
C ASN A 140 32.33 -3.87 -18.55
N ARG A 141 32.18 -3.98 -17.23
CA ARG A 141 33.27 -3.75 -16.27
C ARG A 141 34.34 -4.84 -16.27
N GLY A 142 33.99 -6.08 -16.68
CA GLY A 142 34.94 -7.17 -16.82
C GLY A 142 35.81 -7.05 -18.08
N GLU A 143 35.26 -6.49 -19.15
CA GLU A 143 35.97 -6.27 -20.43
C GLU A 143 36.93 -5.08 -20.38
N ASP A 144 36.73 -4.09 -19.50
CA ASP A 144 37.62 -2.95 -19.32
C ASP A 144 38.87 -3.22 -18.45
N ASN A 145 38.99 -4.41 -17.87
CA ASN A 145 40.08 -4.82 -16.98
C ASN A 145 41.02 -5.89 -17.57
N ASP A 146 40.84 -6.33 -18.80
CA ASP A 146 41.73 -7.19 -19.58
C ASP A 146 42.40 -6.40 -20.68
#